data_e697ebe710e0a889ceb569b811f6a05d
#
_entry.id   e697ebe710e0a889ceb569b811f6a05d
#
_cell.length_a   1.000
_cell.length_b   1.000
_cell.length_c   1.000
_cell.angle_alpha   90.00
_cell.angle_beta   90.00
_cell.angle_gamma   90.00
#
_symmetry.space_group_name_H-M   'P 1'
#
loop_
_entity.id
_entity.type
_entity.pdbx_description
1 polymer ?
#
loop_
_entity_poly.entity_id
_entity_poly.type
_entity_poly.pdbx_seq_one_letter_code
_entity_poly.pdbx_strand_id
1 'polypeptide(L)'
;MYPIKYIENNCVWNKDNEVFAYYELIPYNYSFLSPDQKLVVHDSFRQLIAQNREGKIHALQIATESSIRNTQEQSKKQVTGKLKEAAFARIDEQTERLVEALGDNQIEYRFFIGFKLMPLAEELSLETIKKSVIMTVKELVNKGAVTTRRKV
;
A
#
# COMPACT_ATOMS: atom_id res chain seq x y z
N MET A 1 18.28 10.38 13.35
CA MET A 1 18.51 8.92 13.26
C MET A 1 17.24 8.23 13.71
N TYR A 2 16.58 7.47 12.84
CA TYR A 2 15.31 6.81 13.18
C TYR A 2 15.59 5.76 14.26
N PRO A 3 14.87 5.73 15.38
CA PRO A 3 15.20 4.86 16.49
C PRO A 3 14.64 3.44 16.28
N ILE A 4 14.94 2.84 15.12
CA ILE A 4 14.52 1.47 14.81
C ILE A 4 15.48 0.50 15.50
N LYS A 5 14.91 -0.50 16.18
CA LYS A 5 15.65 -1.58 16.82
C LYS A 5 15.78 -2.77 15.85
N TYR A 6 14.66 -3.22 15.29
CA TYR A 6 14.63 -4.24 14.25
C TYR A 6 13.29 -4.21 13.49
N ILE A 7 13.27 -4.88 12.34
CA ILE A 7 12.09 -5.01 11.47
C ILE A 7 11.88 -6.49 11.20
N GLU A 8 10.67 -6.94 11.39
CA GLU A 8 10.26 -8.30 11.07
C GLU A 8 8.89 -8.29 10.38
N ASN A 9 8.81 -8.88 9.19
CA ASN A 9 7.64 -8.83 8.33
C ASN A 9 7.22 -7.37 8.06
N ASN A 10 6.00 -6.99 8.45
CA ASN A 10 5.48 -5.62 8.35
C ASN A 10 5.49 -4.87 9.70
N CYS A 11 6.16 -5.41 10.71
CA CYS A 11 6.27 -4.82 12.03
C CYS A 11 7.65 -4.19 12.23
N VAL A 12 7.65 -3.00 12.82
CA VAL A 12 8.85 -2.24 13.18
C VAL A 12 8.86 -2.04 14.69
N TRP A 13 9.96 -2.47 15.33
CA TRP A 13 10.22 -2.25 16.74
C TRP A 13 11.16 -1.07 16.90
N ASN A 14 10.74 -0.10 17.71
CA ASN A 14 11.59 1.04 18.04
C ASN A 14 12.43 0.75 19.32
N LYS A 15 13.32 1.70 19.66
CA LYS A 15 14.18 1.58 20.83
C LYS A 15 13.40 1.65 22.15
N ASP A 16 12.21 2.20 22.13
CA ASP A 16 11.32 2.33 23.30
C ASP A 16 10.43 1.10 23.48
N ASN A 17 10.73 0.00 22.75
CA ASN A 17 9.97 -1.23 22.71
C ASN A 17 8.51 -1.05 22.24
N GLU A 18 8.21 0.03 21.53
CA GLU A 18 6.93 0.16 20.85
C GLU A 18 6.98 -0.59 19.53
N VAL A 19 5.86 -1.20 19.16
CA VAL A 19 5.70 -1.97 17.93
C VAL A 19 4.71 -1.25 17.02
N PHE A 20 5.09 -1.07 15.76
CA PHE A 20 4.22 -0.50 14.74
C PHE A 20 4.06 -1.49 13.59
N ALA A 21 2.83 -1.74 13.16
CA ALA A 21 2.56 -2.49 11.95
C ALA A 21 2.31 -1.53 10.79
N TYR A 22 3.05 -1.71 9.69
CA TYR A 22 2.95 -0.87 8.50
C TYR A 22 2.27 -1.61 7.36
N TYR A 23 1.38 -0.90 6.67
CA TYR A 23 0.65 -1.38 5.50
C TYR A 23 0.85 -0.41 4.35
N GLU A 24 1.16 -0.95 3.19
CA GLU A 24 1.19 -0.17 1.96
C GLU A 24 -0.24 0.12 1.49
N LEU A 25 -0.52 1.40 1.25
CA LEU A 25 -1.77 1.84 0.66
C LEU A 25 -1.63 1.81 -0.85
N ILE A 26 -2.51 1.07 -1.51
CA ILE A 26 -2.61 1.08 -2.97
C ILE A 26 -3.60 2.19 -3.33
N PRO A 27 -3.14 3.26 -3.99
CA PRO A 27 -4.02 4.33 -4.40
C PRO A 27 -5.03 3.81 -5.43
N TYR A 28 -6.26 4.25 -5.32
CA TYR A 28 -7.27 4.08 -6.35
C TYR A 28 -7.76 5.45 -6.81
N ASN A 29 -8.37 5.47 -7.98
CA ASN A 29 -8.69 6.74 -8.61
C ASN A 29 -9.94 7.39 -7.98
N TYR A 30 -9.72 8.12 -6.89
CA TYR A 30 -10.76 8.79 -6.12
C TYR A 30 -11.59 9.78 -6.96
N SER A 31 -10.98 10.38 -8.00
CA SER A 31 -11.63 11.37 -8.85
C SER A 31 -12.83 10.80 -9.61
N PHE A 32 -12.80 9.51 -9.96
CA PHE A 32 -13.86 8.84 -10.71
C PHE A 32 -14.93 8.20 -9.84
N LEU A 33 -14.84 8.30 -8.52
CA LEU A 33 -15.87 7.80 -7.63
C LEU A 33 -17.10 8.68 -7.63
N SER A 34 -18.29 8.04 -7.52
CA SER A 34 -19.54 8.75 -7.26
C SER A 34 -19.50 9.41 -5.88
N PRO A 35 -20.37 10.43 -5.62
CA PRO A 35 -20.46 11.06 -4.30
C PRO A 35 -20.67 10.05 -3.17
N ASP A 36 -21.54 9.06 -3.36
CA ASP A 36 -21.83 8.04 -2.36
C ASP A 36 -20.62 7.15 -2.08
N GLN A 37 -19.88 6.75 -3.13
CA GLN A 37 -18.64 6.00 -2.97
C GLN A 37 -17.56 6.81 -2.25
N LYS A 38 -17.47 8.12 -2.49
CA LYS A 38 -16.56 9.02 -1.77
C LYS A 38 -16.90 9.08 -0.28
N LEU A 39 -18.19 9.12 0.07
CA LEU A 39 -18.63 9.07 1.46
C LEU A 39 -18.24 7.76 2.14
N VAL A 40 -18.41 6.62 1.47
CA VAL A 40 -17.99 5.31 2.00
C VAL A 40 -16.50 5.29 2.32
N VAL A 41 -15.66 5.83 1.42
CA VAL A 41 -14.21 5.95 1.65
C VAL A 41 -13.92 6.82 2.86
N HIS A 42 -14.56 7.97 2.93
CA HIS A 42 -14.40 8.91 4.05
C HIS A 42 -14.76 8.29 5.39
N ASP A 43 -15.90 7.59 5.45
CA ASP A 43 -16.36 6.92 6.66
C ASP A 43 -15.44 5.77 7.06
N SER A 44 -14.88 5.05 6.09
CA SER A 44 -13.92 3.99 6.35
C SER A 44 -12.63 4.54 6.98
N PHE A 45 -12.11 5.65 6.48
CA PHE A 45 -10.96 6.34 7.08
C PHE A 45 -11.28 6.86 8.49
N ARG A 46 -12.45 7.44 8.67
CA ARG A 46 -12.89 7.92 9.98
C ARG A 46 -12.98 6.78 11.00
N GLN A 47 -13.54 5.64 10.59
CA GLN A 47 -13.61 4.45 11.44
C GLN A 47 -12.22 3.90 11.78
N LEU A 48 -11.30 3.85 10.81
CA LEU A 48 -9.92 3.42 11.03
C LEU A 48 -9.22 4.27 12.09
N ILE A 49 -9.36 5.59 12.00
CA ILE A 49 -8.79 6.52 12.98
C ILE A 49 -9.46 6.35 14.35
N ALA A 50 -10.79 6.26 14.37
CA ALA A 50 -11.55 6.14 15.62
C ALA A 50 -11.30 4.81 16.37
N GLN A 51 -11.01 3.73 15.64
CA GLN A 51 -10.68 2.43 16.21
C GLN A 51 -9.25 2.34 16.75
N ASN A 52 -8.38 3.26 16.36
CA ASN A 52 -7.01 3.31 16.86
C ASN A 52 -6.96 3.89 18.27
N ARG A 53 -7.17 3.05 19.26
CA ARG A 53 -7.20 3.42 20.70
C ARG A 53 -5.86 3.94 21.22
N GLU A 54 -4.74 3.51 20.63
CA GLU A 54 -3.39 3.96 21.01
C GLU A 54 -3.06 5.38 20.56
N GLY A 55 -3.88 5.96 19.67
CA GLY A 55 -3.74 7.35 19.23
C GLY A 55 -2.50 7.65 18.38
N LYS A 56 -1.62 6.66 18.10
CA LYS A 56 -0.45 6.85 17.26
C LYS A 56 -0.67 6.20 15.90
N ILE A 57 -0.78 7.04 14.87
CA ILE A 57 -0.85 6.64 13.47
C ILE A 57 0.29 7.34 12.73
N HIS A 58 1.05 6.57 11.98
CA HIS A 58 2.07 7.10 11.08
C HIS A 58 1.54 7.11 9.66
N ALA A 59 1.63 8.23 8.97
CA ALA A 59 1.43 8.34 7.55
C ALA A 59 2.79 8.58 6.90
N LEU A 60 3.24 7.67 6.05
CA LEU A 60 4.53 7.77 5.38
C LEU A 60 4.30 7.86 3.88
N GLN A 61 4.98 8.81 3.26
CA GLN A 61 5.10 8.92 1.82
C GLN A 61 6.58 8.74 1.49
N ILE A 62 6.90 7.71 0.73
CA ILE A 62 8.27 7.37 0.36
C ILE A 62 8.41 7.54 -1.14
N ALA A 63 9.34 8.41 -1.53
CA ALA A 63 9.74 8.53 -2.93
C ALA A 63 10.64 7.34 -3.28
N THR A 64 10.29 6.63 -4.34
CA THR A 64 11.09 5.53 -4.89
C THR A 64 11.38 5.81 -6.35
N GLU A 65 12.58 5.49 -6.79
CA GLU A 65 12.89 5.54 -8.22
C GLU A 65 12.17 4.40 -8.93
N SER A 66 11.49 4.72 -10.02
CA SER A 66 10.78 3.80 -10.88
C SER A 66 11.23 4.00 -12.31
N SER A 67 11.44 2.92 -13.05
CA SER A 67 11.71 2.97 -14.49
C SER A 67 10.41 2.85 -15.27
N ILE A 68 10.20 3.75 -16.22
CA ILE A 68 9.06 3.69 -17.15
C ILE A 68 9.06 2.35 -17.87
N ARG A 69 10.21 1.89 -18.35
CA ARG A 69 10.36 0.61 -19.05
C ARG A 69 9.90 -0.56 -18.19
N ASN A 70 10.36 -0.61 -16.94
CA ASN A 70 9.97 -1.68 -16.01
C ASN A 70 8.47 -1.70 -15.72
N THR A 71 7.86 -0.53 -15.55
CA THR A 71 6.42 -0.40 -15.31
C THR A 71 5.62 -0.89 -16.52
N GLN A 72 6.05 -0.54 -17.73
CA GLN A 72 5.38 -0.96 -18.96
C GLN A 72 5.56 -2.46 -19.23
N GLU A 73 6.71 -3.03 -18.92
CA GLU A 73 6.92 -4.49 -18.99
C GLU A 73 5.99 -5.25 -18.04
N GLN A 74 5.72 -4.71 -16.85
CA GLN A 74 4.72 -5.30 -15.96
C GLN A 74 3.29 -5.19 -16.54
N SER A 75 2.98 -4.08 -17.19
CA SER A 75 1.69 -3.89 -17.87
C SER A 75 1.49 -4.90 -19.00
N LYS A 76 2.55 -5.21 -19.77
CA LYS A 76 2.50 -6.26 -20.82
C LYS A 76 2.10 -7.63 -20.27
N LYS A 77 2.53 -7.97 -19.05
CA LYS A 77 2.17 -9.26 -18.43
C LYS A 77 0.68 -9.43 -18.17
N GLN A 78 -0.07 -8.33 -18.11
CA GLN A 78 -1.52 -8.33 -17.91
C GLN A 78 -2.31 -8.44 -19.21
N VAL A 79 -1.65 -8.22 -20.37
CA VAL A 79 -2.29 -8.25 -21.66
C VAL A 79 -2.49 -9.70 -22.11
N THR A 80 -3.75 -10.07 -22.34
CA THR A 80 -4.16 -11.39 -22.83
C THR A 80 -5.06 -11.26 -24.05
N GLY A 81 -5.20 -12.34 -24.81
CA GLY A 81 -6.12 -12.40 -25.95
C GLY A 81 -5.45 -12.32 -27.32
N LYS A 82 -6.29 -12.31 -28.38
CA LYS A 82 -5.85 -12.42 -29.79
C LYS A 82 -5.06 -11.22 -30.31
N LEU A 83 -5.19 -10.05 -29.67
CA LEU A 83 -4.52 -8.81 -30.07
C LEU A 83 -3.26 -8.51 -29.25
N LYS A 84 -2.73 -9.53 -28.56
CA LYS A 84 -1.58 -9.38 -27.65
C LYS A 84 -0.36 -8.76 -28.33
N GLU A 85 -0.01 -9.21 -29.53
CA GLU A 85 1.16 -8.71 -30.26
C GLU A 85 0.98 -7.23 -30.66
N ALA A 86 -0.20 -6.86 -31.15
CA ALA A 86 -0.49 -5.47 -31.50
C ALA A 86 -0.49 -4.55 -30.27
N ALA A 87 -1.00 -5.05 -29.15
CA ALA A 87 -0.96 -4.33 -27.88
C ALA A 87 0.47 -4.14 -27.36
N PHE A 88 1.32 -5.15 -27.49
CA PHE A 88 2.74 -5.07 -27.14
C PHE A 88 3.47 -4.03 -27.99
N ALA A 89 3.32 -4.08 -29.32
CA ALA A 89 3.93 -3.11 -30.20
C ALA A 89 3.52 -1.66 -29.86
N ARG A 90 2.24 -1.45 -29.52
CA ARG A 90 1.75 -0.14 -29.10
C ARG A 90 2.31 0.29 -27.73
N ILE A 91 2.42 -0.62 -26.78
CA ILE A 91 3.04 -0.33 -25.47
C ILE A 91 4.51 0.05 -25.66
N ASP A 92 5.24 -0.67 -26.51
CA ASP A 92 6.65 -0.37 -26.81
C ASP A 92 6.81 1.01 -27.43
N GLU A 93 6.01 1.31 -28.47
CA GLU A 93 6.04 2.63 -29.10
C GLU A 93 5.74 3.76 -28.11
N GLN A 94 4.73 3.59 -27.26
CA GLN A 94 4.39 4.57 -26.22
C GLN A 94 5.51 4.70 -25.19
N THR A 95 6.14 3.59 -24.79
CA THR A 95 7.24 3.57 -23.83
C THR A 95 8.42 4.37 -24.35
N GLU A 96 8.84 4.14 -25.61
CA GLU A 96 9.96 4.89 -26.18
C GLU A 96 9.66 6.39 -26.27
N ARG A 97 8.46 6.78 -26.66
CA ARG A 97 8.06 8.19 -26.69
C ARG A 97 8.06 8.83 -25.28
N LEU A 98 7.62 8.09 -24.26
CA LEU A 98 7.62 8.57 -22.88
C LEU A 98 9.06 8.72 -22.36
N VAL A 99 9.91 7.73 -22.61
CA VAL A 99 11.31 7.74 -22.19
C VAL A 99 12.07 8.87 -22.91
N GLU A 100 11.79 9.11 -24.19
CA GLU A 100 12.40 10.22 -24.95
C GLU A 100 11.97 11.59 -24.38
N ALA A 101 10.69 11.72 -24.00
CA ALA A 101 10.17 12.99 -23.50
C ALA A 101 10.51 13.29 -22.03
N LEU A 102 10.58 12.27 -21.16
CA LEU A 102 10.64 12.42 -19.70
C LEU A 102 11.90 11.81 -19.07
N GLY A 103 12.67 11.03 -19.83
CA GLY A 103 13.71 10.15 -19.28
C GLY A 103 13.12 8.85 -18.74
N ASP A 104 13.95 7.82 -18.54
CA ASP A 104 13.47 6.51 -18.04
C ASP A 104 13.21 6.52 -16.52
N ASN A 105 13.95 7.32 -15.77
CA ASN A 105 13.83 7.37 -14.31
C ASN A 105 12.76 8.38 -13.89
N GLN A 106 11.76 7.89 -13.18
CA GLN A 106 10.71 8.69 -12.59
C GLN A 106 10.66 8.47 -11.08
N ILE A 107 10.13 9.45 -10.37
CA ILE A 107 9.86 9.34 -8.94
C ILE A 107 8.42 8.83 -8.79
N GLU A 108 8.29 7.65 -8.20
CA GLU A 108 7.01 7.09 -7.77
C GLU A 108 6.86 7.27 -6.27
N TYR A 109 5.69 7.72 -5.84
CA TYR A 109 5.39 7.85 -4.42
C TYR A 109 4.61 6.64 -3.93
N ARG A 110 5.17 5.98 -2.91
CA ARG A 110 4.49 4.89 -2.20
C ARG A 110 3.99 5.40 -0.85
N PHE A 111 2.79 5.03 -0.51
CA PHE A 111 2.12 5.49 0.70
C PHE A 111 1.99 4.32 1.67
N PHE A 112 2.34 4.56 2.92
CA PHE A 112 2.22 3.58 3.98
C PHE A 112 1.47 4.19 5.16
N ILE A 113 0.66 3.36 5.82
CA ILE A 113 0.05 3.69 7.09
C ILE A 113 0.58 2.73 8.16
N GLY A 114 1.02 3.28 9.28
CA GLY A 114 1.53 2.54 10.42
C GLY A 114 0.65 2.74 11.64
N PHE A 115 0.33 1.65 12.32
CA PHE A 115 -0.42 1.67 13.56
C PHE A 115 0.44 1.15 14.68
N LYS A 116 0.42 1.87 15.82
CA LYS A 116 1.00 1.34 17.04
C LYS A 116 0.18 0.14 17.50
N LEU A 117 0.87 -0.99 17.69
CA LEU A 117 0.28 -2.17 18.28
C LEU A 117 0.37 -2.06 19.80
N MET A 118 -0.73 -2.32 20.50
CA MET A 118 -0.67 -2.52 21.93
C MET A 118 0.13 -3.77 22.24
N PRO A 119 1.14 -3.73 23.12
CA PRO A 119 1.60 -4.93 23.74
C PRO A 119 0.44 -5.42 24.64
N LEU A 120 -0.28 -6.43 24.18
CA LEU A 120 -1.18 -7.12 25.08
C LEU A 120 -0.32 -7.81 26.16
N ALA A 121 -0.71 -7.62 27.42
CA ALA A 121 -0.07 -8.21 28.55
C ALA A 121 0.29 -9.68 28.28
N GLU A 122 1.53 -9.99 28.51
CA GLU A 122 2.28 -11.25 28.60
C GLU A 122 1.81 -12.55 27.94
N GLU A 123 0.57 -12.67 27.42
CA GLU A 123 0.04 -13.95 26.93
C GLU A 123 -0.31 -14.02 25.43
N LEU A 124 -0.07 -12.98 24.64
CA LEU A 124 -0.42 -13.03 23.23
C LEU A 124 0.75 -13.44 22.36
N SER A 125 0.68 -14.67 21.88
CA SER A 125 1.57 -15.16 20.83
C SER A 125 1.49 -14.24 19.60
N LEU A 126 2.61 -14.07 18.91
CA LEU A 126 2.72 -13.33 17.64
C LEU A 126 1.62 -13.73 16.62
N GLU A 127 1.08 -14.95 16.72
CA GLU A 127 -0.04 -15.42 15.91
C GLU A 127 -1.38 -14.74 16.22
N THR A 128 -1.64 -14.41 17.47
CA THR A 128 -2.89 -13.73 17.86
C THR A 128 -2.88 -12.28 17.42
N ILE A 129 -1.72 -11.63 17.51
CA ILE A 129 -1.51 -10.27 16.97
C ILE A 129 -1.70 -10.27 15.45
N LYS A 130 -1.10 -11.24 14.74
CA LYS A 130 -1.29 -11.41 13.29
C LYS A 130 -2.76 -11.62 12.92
N LYS A 131 -3.50 -12.44 13.67
CA LYS A 131 -4.92 -12.71 13.41
C LYS A 131 -5.79 -11.46 13.61
N SER A 132 -5.60 -10.70 14.68
CA SER A 132 -6.40 -9.50 14.95
C SER A 132 -6.17 -8.41 13.89
N VAL A 133 -4.91 -8.18 13.50
CA VAL A 133 -4.56 -7.21 12.45
C VAL A 133 -5.09 -7.66 11.09
N ILE A 134 -4.96 -8.95 10.75
CA ILE A 134 -5.51 -9.51 9.50
C ILE A 134 -7.03 -9.41 9.44
N MET A 135 -7.74 -9.60 10.57
CA MET A 135 -9.20 -9.43 10.61
C MET A 135 -9.60 -7.98 10.35
N THR A 136 -8.96 -7.03 11.02
CA THR A 136 -9.25 -5.60 10.82
C THR A 136 -8.99 -5.16 9.38
N VAL A 137 -7.86 -5.59 8.80
CA VAL A 137 -7.53 -5.29 7.38
C VAL A 137 -8.49 -5.98 6.42
N LYS A 138 -8.89 -7.24 6.67
CA LYS A 138 -9.88 -7.94 5.83
C LYS A 138 -11.25 -7.27 5.86
N GLU A 139 -11.70 -6.77 6.99
CA GLU A 139 -12.95 -6.02 7.09
C GLU A 139 -12.89 -4.71 6.30
N LEU A 140 -11.77 -4.00 6.32
CA LEU A 140 -11.55 -2.79 5.55
C LEU A 140 -11.50 -3.07 4.04
N VAL A 141 -10.84 -4.16 3.63
CA VAL A 141 -10.78 -4.62 2.23
C VAL A 141 -12.16 -5.05 1.73
N ASN A 142 -12.90 -5.81 2.53
CA ASN A 142 -14.26 -6.26 2.16
C ASN A 142 -15.26 -5.10 2.06
N LYS A 143 -15.02 -3.99 2.76
CA LYS A 143 -15.81 -2.75 2.65
C LYS A 143 -15.34 -1.85 1.50
N GLY A 144 -14.36 -2.28 0.69
CA GLY A 144 -13.86 -1.53 -0.48
C GLY A 144 -13.02 -0.31 -0.14
N ALA A 145 -12.63 -0.13 1.12
CA ALA A 145 -11.93 1.05 1.59
C ALA A 145 -10.41 1.01 1.37
N VAL A 146 -9.82 -0.18 1.37
CA VAL A 146 -8.37 -0.37 1.23
C VAL A 146 -8.08 -1.64 0.46
N THR A 147 -7.23 -1.57 -0.55
CA THR A 147 -6.70 -2.74 -1.26
C THR A 147 -5.27 -2.99 -0.80
N THR A 148 -5.01 -4.14 -0.20
CA THR A 148 -3.66 -4.50 0.26
C THR A 148 -3.03 -5.53 -0.69
N ARG A 149 -1.82 -5.27 -1.16
CA ARG A 149 -1.00 -6.25 -1.87
C ARG A 149 -0.11 -6.97 -0.88
N ARG A 150 -0.26 -8.29 -0.75
CA ARG A 150 0.77 -9.11 -0.12
C ARG A 150 1.97 -9.17 -1.05
N LYS A 151 3.15 -8.75 -0.58
CA LYS A 151 4.40 -9.22 -1.18
C LYS A 151 4.65 -10.65 -0.67
N VAL A 152 4.71 -11.59 -1.60
CA VAL A 152 5.33 -12.90 -1.41
C VAL A 152 6.84 -12.71 -1.38
#